data_a5da18183dd72f295b15968727d52451
#
_entry.id   a5da18183dd72f295b15968727d52451
#
_cell.length_a   1.000
_cell.length_b   1.000
_cell.length_c   1.000
_cell.angle_alpha   90.00
_cell.angle_beta   90.00
_cell.angle_gamma   90.00
#
_symmetry.space_group_name_H-M   'P 1'
#
loop_
_entity.id
_entity.type
_entity.pdbx_description
1 polymer ?
#
loop_
_entity_poly.entity_id
_entity_poly.type
_entity_poly.pdbx_seq_one_letter_code
_entity_poly.pdbx_strand_id
1 'polypeptide(L)'
;RSTRKESSAASDVYKRQAIHSALDATSAIAGQGCTGVRPANFQKVPALYSIDDPLLGHSNSEKILILERIEAYAREFDSRVTQVVANLAAVHDTILITRLDGCVVSDVRPLIRLSIQVIVESNGRKEQGSAGGGGRFSYGYFTDDVLKDYAQKAVDQAVVNIDAGAAPAGEMTVVLGSGWPGILLHEAIGHGLEGDFNRKGSSAFSGRIG
;
A
#
# COMPACT_ATOMS: atom_id res chain seq x y z
N ARG A 1 -19.61 2.60 -13.38
CA ARG A 1 -18.78 2.55 -14.63
C ARG A 1 -18.47 3.93 -15.22
N SER A 2 -19.19 5.00 -14.86
CA SER A 2 -19.00 6.38 -15.36
C SER A 2 -17.81 7.09 -14.68
N THR A 3 -17.66 6.98 -13.37
CA THR A 3 -16.67 7.72 -12.58
C THR A 3 -15.20 7.39 -12.90
N ARG A 4 -14.91 6.17 -13.38
CA ARG A 4 -13.53 5.76 -13.74
C ARG A 4 -13.05 6.37 -15.06
N LYS A 5 -13.96 6.66 -16.00
CA LYS A 5 -13.62 7.32 -17.29
C LYS A 5 -13.41 8.82 -17.10
N GLU A 6 -14.18 9.46 -16.24
CA GLU A 6 -14.05 10.90 -15.99
C GLU A 6 -12.76 11.23 -15.21
N SER A 7 -12.36 10.42 -14.23
CA SER A 7 -11.09 10.63 -13.52
C SER A 7 -9.85 10.41 -14.40
N SER A 8 -9.89 9.46 -15.36
CA SER A 8 -8.79 9.23 -16.28
C SER A 8 -8.70 10.36 -17.31
N ALA A 9 -9.83 10.85 -17.83
CA ALA A 9 -9.87 11.97 -18.78
C ALA A 9 -9.37 13.27 -18.15
N ALA A 10 -9.77 13.56 -16.90
CA ALA A 10 -9.26 14.71 -16.15
C ALA A 10 -7.75 14.61 -15.92
N SER A 11 -7.25 13.44 -15.51
CA SER A 11 -5.81 13.19 -15.35
C SER A 11 -5.04 13.41 -16.64
N ASP A 12 -5.57 12.99 -17.78
CA ASP A 12 -4.91 13.18 -19.08
C ASP A 12 -4.95 14.65 -19.54
N VAL A 13 -6.00 15.39 -19.23
CA VAL A 13 -6.07 16.84 -19.47
C VAL A 13 -4.99 17.56 -18.65
N TYR A 14 -4.86 17.27 -17.36
CA TYR A 14 -3.82 17.88 -16.52
C TYR A 14 -2.40 17.53 -16.98
N LYS A 15 -2.17 16.30 -17.42
CA LYS A 15 -0.87 15.90 -17.99
C LYS A 15 -0.56 16.66 -19.26
N ARG A 16 -1.54 16.81 -20.17
CA ARG A 16 -1.37 17.59 -21.41
C ARG A 16 -1.14 19.07 -21.11
N GLN A 17 -1.88 19.66 -20.16
CA GLN A 17 -1.66 21.05 -19.76
C GLN A 17 -0.28 21.27 -19.18
N ALA A 18 0.21 20.35 -18.32
CA ALA A 18 1.56 20.42 -17.78
C ALA A 18 2.63 20.34 -18.87
N ILE A 19 2.44 19.47 -19.87
CA ILE A 19 3.34 19.35 -21.02
C ILE A 19 3.29 20.63 -21.87
N HIS A 20 2.10 21.16 -22.16
CA HIS A 20 1.98 22.40 -22.92
C HIS A 20 2.61 23.59 -22.19
N SER A 21 2.36 23.74 -20.89
CA SER A 21 3.01 24.79 -20.07
C SER A 21 4.53 24.66 -20.06
N ALA A 22 5.06 23.44 -20.01
CA ALA A 22 6.49 23.20 -20.09
C ALA A 22 7.06 23.53 -21.49
N LEU A 23 6.33 23.20 -22.54
CA LEU A 23 6.71 23.54 -23.93
C LEU A 23 6.66 25.05 -24.15
N ASP A 24 5.64 25.74 -23.65
CA ASP A 24 5.50 27.22 -23.77
C ASP A 24 6.65 27.90 -23.00
N ALA A 25 6.96 27.45 -21.78
CA ALA A 25 8.09 27.97 -21.02
C ALA A 25 9.42 27.71 -21.72
N THR A 26 9.60 26.54 -22.31
CA THR A 26 10.80 26.19 -23.08
C THR A 26 10.93 27.03 -24.32
N SER A 27 9.82 27.27 -25.04
CA SER A 27 9.77 28.12 -26.25
C SER A 27 10.06 29.59 -25.93
N ALA A 28 9.54 30.12 -24.82
CA ALA A 28 9.83 31.45 -24.33
C ALA A 28 11.31 31.63 -23.95
N ILE A 29 11.93 30.65 -23.36
CA ILE A 29 13.36 30.63 -23.03
C ILE A 29 14.21 30.53 -24.32
N ALA A 30 13.82 29.67 -25.26
CA ALA A 30 14.51 29.51 -26.54
C ALA A 30 14.46 30.80 -27.37
N GLY A 31 13.34 31.56 -27.33
CA GLY A 31 13.20 32.88 -27.97
C GLY A 31 14.13 33.96 -27.41
N GLN A 32 14.73 33.74 -26.22
CA GLN A 32 15.72 34.63 -25.59
C GLN A 32 17.17 34.25 -25.87
N GLY A 33 17.44 33.39 -26.86
CA GLY A 33 18.80 33.07 -27.30
C GLY A 33 19.48 31.94 -26.49
N CYS A 34 18.76 31.18 -25.72
CA CYS A 34 19.29 29.94 -25.13
C CYS A 34 19.45 28.88 -26.23
N THR A 35 20.59 28.88 -26.89
CA THR A 35 20.97 27.85 -27.85
C THR A 35 21.51 26.61 -27.08
N GLY A 36 20.72 25.55 -27.10
CA GLY A 36 21.20 24.21 -26.75
C GLY A 36 20.29 23.46 -25.78
N VAL A 37 19.76 22.37 -26.28
CA VAL A 37 19.25 21.27 -25.41
C VAL A 37 20.44 20.80 -24.59
N ARG A 38 20.39 20.94 -23.27
CA ARG A 38 21.41 20.35 -22.40
C ARG A 38 21.36 18.83 -22.57
N PRO A 39 22.49 18.17 -22.81
CA PRO A 39 22.50 16.71 -22.89
C PRO A 39 21.99 16.14 -21.58
N ALA A 40 21.16 15.09 -21.66
CA ALA A 40 20.66 14.37 -20.50
C ALA A 40 21.85 13.78 -19.73
N ASN A 41 21.92 14.08 -18.44
CA ASN A 41 22.91 13.56 -17.53
C ASN A 41 22.25 12.49 -16.64
N PHE A 42 22.36 11.24 -17.05
CA PHE A 42 21.85 10.11 -16.30
C PHE A 42 22.68 9.90 -15.04
N GLN A 43 22.07 10.09 -13.89
CA GLN A 43 22.66 9.82 -12.60
C GLN A 43 22.42 8.39 -12.20
N LYS A 44 23.49 7.66 -11.86
CA LYS A 44 23.38 6.33 -11.28
C LYS A 44 23.03 6.48 -9.80
N VAL A 45 21.83 6.02 -9.43
CA VAL A 45 21.40 5.89 -8.03
C VAL A 45 21.55 4.44 -7.58
N PRO A 46 21.82 4.18 -6.28
CA PRO A 46 21.83 2.83 -5.74
C PRO A 46 20.45 2.18 -5.95
N ALA A 47 20.43 0.96 -6.49
CA ALA A 47 19.20 0.16 -6.52
C ALA A 47 18.88 -0.29 -5.09
N LEU A 48 17.74 0.16 -4.56
CA LEU A 48 17.30 -0.19 -3.22
C LEU A 48 16.43 -1.46 -3.21
N TYR A 49 15.87 -1.83 -4.36
CA TYR A 49 14.92 -2.93 -4.50
C TYR A 49 15.32 -3.86 -5.64
N SER A 50 14.77 -5.08 -5.64
CA SER A 50 14.89 -5.98 -6.78
C SER A 50 14.26 -5.34 -8.03
N ILE A 51 14.89 -5.59 -9.19
CA ILE A 51 14.33 -5.19 -10.48
C ILE A 51 13.29 -6.19 -11.01
N ASP A 52 13.05 -7.29 -10.27
CA ASP A 52 12.10 -8.31 -10.69
C ASP A 52 10.69 -7.72 -10.81
N ASP A 53 10.07 -7.96 -11.96
CA ASP A 53 8.70 -7.53 -12.21
C ASP A 53 7.72 -8.55 -11.61
N PRO A 54 7.01 -8.24 -10.52
CA PRO A 54 6.07 -9.18 -9.91
C PRO A 54 4.82 -9.40 -10.77
N LEU A 55 4.56 -8.55 -11.78
CA LEU A 55 3.41 -8.72 -12.67
C LEU A 55 3.73 -9.72 -13.80
N LEU A 56 4.89 -9.58 -14.43
CA LEU A 56 5.28 -10.34 -15.61
C LEU A 56 6.31 -11.44 -15.33
N GLY A 57 7.10 -11.31 -14.26
CA GLY A 57 8.17 -12.23 -13.92
C GLY A 57 7.73 -13.59 -13.40
N HIS A 58 6.43 -13.76 -13.10
CA HIS A 58 5.86 -15.01 -12.59
C HIS A 58 4.57 -15.38 -13.33
N SER A 59 4.42 -16.66 -13.62
CA SER A 59 3.20 -17.18 -14.22
C SER A 59 2.01 -17.12 -13.26
N ASN A 60 0.80 -17.11 -13.81
CA ASN A 60 -0.40 -17.17 -12.97
C ASN A 60 -0.47 -18.45 -12.13
N SER A 61 0.05 -19.56 -12.65
CA SER A 61 0.10 -20.83 -11.91
C SER A 61 0.98 -20.73 -10.66
N GLU A 62 2.15 -20.10 -10.75
CA GLU A 62 3.02 -19.87 -9.58
C GLU A 62 2.35 -18.98 -8.54
N LYS A 63 1.63 -17.95 -8.97
CA LYS A 63 0.88 -17.06 -8.07
C LYS A 63 -0.27 -17.78 -7.38
N ILE A 64 -0.99 -18.66 -8.11
CA ILE A 64 -2.07 -19.46 -7.57
C ILE A 64 -1.53 -20.44 -6.52
N LEU A 65 -0.39 -21.10 -6.76
CA LEU A 65 0.22 -22.00 -5.78
C LEU A 65 0.50 -21.34 -4.41
N ILE A 66 0.84 -20.05 -4.40
CA ILE A 66 1.01 -19.32 -3.13
C ILE A 66 -0.33 -19.23 -2.37
N LEU A 67 -1.42 -18.96 -3.10
CA LEU A 67 -2.77 -18.86 -2.51
C LEU A 67 -3.29 -20.22 -2.05
N GLU A 68 -3.06 -21.28 -2.81
CA GLU A 68 -3.45 -22.64 -2.43
C GLU A 68 -2.69 -23.13 -1.18
N ARG A 69 -1.39 -22.82 -1.09
CA ARG A 69 -0.57 -23.19 0.08
C ARG A 69 -1.06 -22.49 1.36
N ILE A 70 -1.31 -21.18 1.33
CA ILE A 70 -1.77 -20.46 2.52
C ILE A 70 -3.18 -20.91 2.94
N GLU A 71 -4.06 -21.24 1.99
CA GLU A 71 -5.36 -21.82 2.28
C GLU A 71 -5.22 -23.19 2.96
N ALA A 72 -4.35 -24.05 2.43
CA ALA A 72 -4.10 -25.37 3.00
C ALA A 72 -3.62 -25.26 4.46
N TYR A 73 -2.66 -24.39 4.73
CA TYR A 73 -2.18 -24.17 6.10
C TYR A 73 -3.28 -23.66 7.03
N ALA A 74 -4.12 -22.72 6.60
CA ALA A 74 -5.21 -22.23 7.43
C ALA A 74 -6.21 -23.34 7.80
N ARG A 75 -6.52 -24.25 6.87
CA ARG A 75 -7.42 -25.39 7.12
C ARG A 75 -6.78 -26.47 8.00
N GLU A 76 -5.46 -26.60 7.94
CA GLU A 76 -4.72 -27.54 8.79
C GLU A 76 -4.68 -27.10 10.27
N PHE A 77 -4.61 -25.79 10.52
CA PHE A 77 -4.46 -25.26 11.87
C PHE A 77 -5.70 -25.41 12.76
N ASP A 78 -6.92 -25.34 12.20
CA ASP A 78 -8.14 -25.54 12.97
C ASP A 78 -9.28 -26.13 12.12
N SER A 79 -9.87 -27.22 12.59
CA SER A 79 -10.96 -27.91 11.89
C SER A 79 -12.26 -27.10 11.78
N ARG A 80 -12.42 -26.03 12.56
CA ARG A 80 -13.56 -25.10 12.52
C ARG A 80 -13.47 -24.11 11.36
N VAL A 81 -12.37 -24.07 10.63
CA VAL A 81 -12.21 -23.21 9.45
C VAL A 81 -13.16 -23.68 8.34
N THR A 82 -14.17 -22.87 8.07
CA THR A 82 -15.18 -23.15 7.04
C THR A 82 -14.90 -22.44 5.73
N GLN A 83 -14.31 -21.24 5.79
CA GLN A 83 -14.00 -20.45 4.61
C GLN A 83 -12.64 -19.76 4.77
N VAL A 84 -11.89 -19.73 3.66
CA VAL A 84 -10.64 -18.98 3.53
C VAL A 84 -10.74 -18.11 2.27
N VAL A 85 -10.38 -16.85 2.41
CA VAL A 85 -10.24 -15.90 1.29
C VAL A 85 -8.80 -15.40 1.30
N ALA A 86 -8.03 -15.76 0.29
CA ALA A 86 -6.66 -15.28 0.12
C ALA A 86 -6.58 -14.37 -1.10
N ASN A 87 -5.85 -13.26 -0.97
CA ASN A 87 -5.66 -12.28 -2.03
C ASN A 87 -4.18 -11.92 -2.16
N LEU A 88 -3.68 -11.97 -3.39
CA LEU A 88 -2.33 -11.58 -3.76
C LEU A 88 -2.41 -10.37 -4.69
N ALA A 89 -1.83 -9.25 -4.28
CA ALA A 89 -1.75 -8.02 -5.06
C ALA A 89 -0.29 -7.67 -5.35
N ALA A 90 -0.05 -7.07 -6.52
CA ALA A 90 1.27 -6.59 -6.88
C ALA A 90 1.18 -5.29 -7.68
N VAL A 91 2.21 -4.47 -7.53
CA VAL A 91 2.45 -3.24 -8.31
C VAL A 91 3.91 -3.23 -8.74
N HIS A 92 4.15 -2.73 -9.95
CA HIS A 92 5.50 -2.51 -10.46
C HIS A 92 5.59 -1.09 -11.01
N ASP A 93 6.23 -0.20 -10.25
CA ASP A 93 6.39 1.20 -10.63
C ASP A 93 7.77 1.42 -11.25
N THR A 94 7.80 2.01 -12.44
CA THR A 94 9.01 2.57 -13.04
C THR A 94 8.92 4.10 -12.93
N ILE A 95 9.89 4.69 -12.24
CA ILE A 95 9.94 6.13 -11.96
C ILE A 95 11.06 6.74 -12.79
N LEU A 96 10.76 7.85 -13.44
CA LEU A 96 11.73 8.69 -14.14
C LEU A 96 11.57 10.13 -13.65
N ILE A 97 12.64 10.70 -13.13
CA ILE A 97 12.69 12.09 -12.70
C ILE A 97 13.66 12.83 -13.59
N THR A 98 13.19 13.90 -14.23
CA THR A 98 14.00 14.79 -15.05
C THR A 98 13.98 16.20 -14.49
N ARG A 99 15.11 16.88 -14.54
CA ARG A 99 15.26 18.26 -14.06
C ARG A 99 15.72 19.20 -15.19
N LEU A 100 15.46 20.48 -15.04
CA LEU A 100 15.84 21.50 -16.02
C LEU A 100 17.37 21.64 -16.23
N ASP A 101 18.16 21.20 -15.25
CA ASP A 101 19.62 21.17 -15.36
C ASP A 101 20.13 19.98 -16.21
N GLY A 102 19.23 19.17 -16.76
CA GLY A 102 19.53 17.98 -17.54
C GLY A 102 19.72 16.73 -16.71
N CYS A 103 19.63 16.80 -15.39
CA CYS A 103 19.71 15.62 -14.52
C CYS A 103 18.53 14.67 -14.78
N VAL A 104 18.82 13.40 -14.98
CA VAL A 104 17.83 12.32 -15.15
C VAL A 104 18.13 11.20 -14.17
N VAL A 105 17.12 10.80 -13.41
CA VAL A 105 17.20 9.72 -12.44
C VAL A 105 16.05 8.76 -12.69
N SER A 106 16.35 7.46 -12.64
CA SER A 106 15.32 6.41 -12.73
C SER A 106 15.39 5.46 -11.53
N ASP A 107 14.24 4.91 -11.17
CA ASP A 107 14.10 3.93 -10.09
C ASP A 107 13.01 2.93 -10.45
N VAL A 108 13.13 1.71 -9.93
CA VAL A 108 12.14 0.64 -10.08
C VAL A 108 11.66 0.23 -8.69
N ARG A 109 10.35 0.20 -8.49
CA ARG A 109 9.74 -0.05 -7.18
C ARG A 109 8.69 -1.14 -7.28
N PRO A 110 9.06 -2.41 -7.14
CA PRO A 110 8.10 -3.48 -6.99
C PRO A 110 7.40 -3.36 -5.64
N LEU A 111 6.17 -3.84 -5.57
CA LEU A 111 5.44 -3.98 -4.32
C LEU A 111 4.54 -5.21 -4.42
N ILE A 112 4.62 -6.09 -3.44
CA ILE A 112 3.75 -7.26 -3.32
C ILE A 112 3.04 -7.23 -1.98
N ARG A 113 1.80 -7.73 -1.95
CA ARG A 113 1.00 -7.90 -0.74
C ARG A 113 0.18 -9.17 -0.82
N LEU A 114 0.26 -9.97 0.23
CA LEU A 114 -0.63 -11.10 0.48
C LEU A 114 -1.53 -10.76 1.66
N SER A 115 -2.81 -11.05 1.55
CA SER A 115 -3.76 -10.99 2.66
C SER A 115 -4.58 -12.28 2.71
N ILE A 116 -4.86 -12.73 3.92
CA ILE A 116 -5.73 -13.87 4.19
C ILE A 116 -6.81 -13.46 5.18
N GLN A 117 -8.03 -13.90 4.94
CA GLN A 117 -9.16 -13.84 5.84
C GLN A 117 -9.70 -15.26 6.05
N VAL A 118 -9.91 -15.62 7.28
CA VAL A 118 -10.40 -16.94 7.70
C VAL A 118 -11.74 -16.76 8.41
N ILE A 119 -12.70 -17.63 8.13
CA ILE A 119 -13.96 -17.74 8.88
C ILE A 119 -13.97 -19.09 9.57
N VAL A 120 -14.15 -19.05 10.89
CA VAL A 120 -14.39 -20.23 11.73
C VAL A 120 -15.86 -20.29 12.13
N GLU A 121 -16.38 -21.50 12.30
CA GLU A 121 -17.75 -21.73 12.74
C GLU A 121 -17.75 -22.73 13.93
N SER A 122 -18.49 -22.39 14.99
CA SER A 122 -18.71 -23.25 16.15
C SER A 122 -20.09 -22.96 16.74
N ASN A 123 -20.89 -24.00 16.95
CA ASN A 123 -22.23 -23.90 17.58
C ASN A 123 -23.16 -22.86 16.92
N GLY A 124 -23.09 -22.74 15.58
CA GLY A 124 -23.88 -21.78 14.82
C GLY A 124 -23.40 -20.33 14.85
N ARG A 125 -22.34 -20.04 15.59
CA ARG A 125 -21.63 -18.75 15.60
C ARG A 125 -20.53 -18.77 14.55
N LYS A 126 -20.34 -17.65 13.85
CA LYS A 126 -19.27 -17.46 12.87
C LYS A 126 -18.45 -16.24 13.25
N GLU A 127 -17.16 -16.39 13.22
CA GLU A 127 -16.23 -15.29 13.47
C GLU A 127 -15.11 -15.30 12.45
N GLN A 128 -14.49 -14.16 12.26
CA GLN A 128 -13.42 -13.99 11.28
C GLN A 128 -12.13 -13.51 11.92
N GLY A 129 -11.03 -13.89 11.30
CA GLY A 129 -9.71 -13.34 11.56
C GLY A 129 -9.00 -13.04 10.27
N SER A 130 -8.05 -12.13 10.30
CA SER A 130 -7.31 -11.71 9.11
C SER A 130 -5.85 -11.44 9.45
N ALA A 131 -4.97 -11.75 8.50
CA ALA A 131 -3.56 -11.44 8.58
C ALA A 131 -3.01 -11.16 7.17
N GLY A 132 -1.76 -10.80 7.10
CA GLY A 132 -1.07 -10.58 5.83
C GLY A 132 0.05 -9.59 5.96
N GLY A 133 0.72 -9.38 4.85
CA GLY A 133 1.85 -8.48 4.74
C GLY A 133 2.44 -8.50 3.35
N GLY A 134 3.61 -7.95 3.22
CA GLY A 134 4.34 -7.85 1.98
C GLY A 134 5.35 -6.70 2.06
N GLY A 135 5.79 -6.26 0.92
CA GLY A 135 6.75 -5.18 0.83
C GLY A 135 7.35 -5.08 -0.57
N ARG A 136 8.44 -4.34 -0.68
CA ARG A 136 9.18 -4.17 -1.93
C ARG A 136 10.14 -5.34 -2.18
N PHE A 137 9.53 -6.51 -2.34
CA PHE A 137 10.22 -7.80 -2.50
C PHE A 137 9.74 -8.50 -3.77
N SER A 138 10.45 -9.57 -4.16
CA SER A 138 9.93 -10.56 -5.10
C SER A 138 9.02 -11.58 -4.39
N TYR A 139 8.29 -12.40 -5.15
CA TYR A 139 7.42 -13.44 -4.57
C TYR A 139 8.16 -14.51 -3.75
N GLY A 140 9.49 -14.63 -3.89
CA GLY A 140 10.32 -15.47 -3.02
C GLY A 140 10.25 -15.10 -1.55
N TYR A 141 9.75 -13.91 -1.21
CA TYR A 141 9.44 -13.51 0.16
C TYR A 141 8.38 -14.40 0.83
N PHE A 142 7.41 -14.89 0.08
CA PHE A 142 6.34 -15.75 0.59
C PHE A 142 6.82 -17.21 0.74
N THR A 143 7.80 -17.41 1.62
CA THR A 143 8.27 -18.74 2.04
C THR A 143 7.17 -19.48 2.80
N ASP A 144 7.34 -20.80 3.00
CA ASP A 144 6.40 -21.59 3.81
C ASP A 144 6.24 -21.04 5.23
N ASP A 145 7.32 -20.57 5.83
CA ASP A 145 7.30 -20.02 7.19
C ASP A 145 6.45 -18.73 7.25
N VAL A 146 6.60 -17.84 6.25
CA VAL A 146 5.80 -16.61 6.16
C VAL A 146 4.32 -16.93 5.91
N LEU A 147 4.02 -17.89 5.03
CA LEU A 147 2.64 -18.29 4.75
C LEU A 147 1.99 -18.94 5.97
N LYS A 148 2.70 -19.81 6.69
CA LYS A 148 2.24 -20.41 7.93
C LYS A 148 2.00 -19.37 9.02
N ASP A 149 2.91 -18.41 9.20
CA ASP A 149 2.75 -17.33 10.18
C ASP A 149 1.48 -16.51 9.91
N TYR A 150 1.22 -16.13 8.63
CA TYR A 150 0.01 -15.39 8.29
C TYR A 150 -1.25 -16.22 8.46
N ALA A 151 -1.24 -17.49 8.04
CA ALA A 151 -2.37 -18.40 8.22
C ALA A 151 -2.67 -18.60 9.72
N GLN A 152 -1.65 -18.87 10.53
CA GLN A 152 -1.79 -19.06 11.98
C GLN A 152 -2.39 -17.82 12.65
N LYS A 153 -1.86 -16.62 12.36
CA LYS A 153 -2.38 -15.36 12.93
C LYS A 153 -3.84 -15.11 12.58
N ALA A 154 -4.25 -15.41 11.33
CA ALA A 154 -5.64 -15.25 10.92
C ALA A 154 -6.55 -16.25 11.63
N VAL A 155 -6.12 -17.53 11.76
CA VAL A 155 -6.87 -18.57 12.47
C VAL A 155 -6.97 -18.25 13.96
N ASP A 156 -5.87 -17.91 14.62
CA ASP A 156 -5.83 -17.58 16.04
C ASP A 156 -6.79 -16.42 16.37
N GLN A 157 -6.79 -15.37 15.54
CA GLN A 157 -7.72 -14.25 15.72
C GLN A 157 -9.18 -14.70 15.62
N ALA A 158 -9.51 -15.52 14.62
CA ALA A 158 -10.87 -16.00 14.43
C ALA A 158 -11.31 -16.91 15.60
N VAL A 159 -10.40 -17.77 16.07
CA VAL A 159 -10.62 -18.68 17.21
C VAL A 159 -10.81 -17.91 18.52
N VAL A 160 -9.98 -16.91 18.79
CA VAL A 160 -10.14 -16.03 19.96
C VAL A 160 -11.49 -15.31 19.91
N ASN A 161 -11.90 -14.82 18.75
CA ASN A 161 -13.17 -14.10 18.58
C ASN A 161 -14.39 -15.03 18.82
N ILE A 162 -14.32 -16.29 18.37
CA ILE A 162 -15.47 -17.21 18.50
C ILE A 162 -15.71 -17.61 19.96
N ASP A 163 -14.65 -17.67 20.76
CA ASP A 163 -14.69 -18.00 22.17
C ASP A 163 -14.87 -16.76 23.08
N ALA A 164 -14.78 -15.54 22.50
CA ALA A 164 -14.88 -14.29 23.24
C ALA A 164 -16.31 -14.01 23.75
N GLY A 165 -16.39 -13.50 24.98
CA GLY A 165 -17.60 -12.94 25.53
C GLY A 165 -17.93 -11.55 24.94
N ALA A 166 -19.13 -11.02 25.24
CA ALA A 166 -19.48 -9.67 24.85
C ALA A 166 -18.57 -8.64 25.55
N ALA A 167 -18.11 -7.65 24.80
CA ALA A 167 -17.37 -6.53 25.38
C ALA A 167 -18.29 -5.70 26.28
N PRO A 168 -17.82 -5.23 27.48
CA PRO A 168 -18.61 -4.34 28.30
C PRO A 168 -18.86 -3.02 27.60
N ALA A 169 -20.10 -2.50 27.73
CA ALA A 169 -20.48 -1.19 27.23
C ALA A 169 -20.51 -0.18 28.38
N GLY A 170 -19.97 1.01 28.17
CA GLY A 170 -19.99 2.08 29.18
C GLY A 170 -18.69 2.92 29.16
N GLU A 171 -18.66 3.92 30.03
CA GLU A 171 -17.48 4.72 30.26
C GLU A 171 -16.47 3.95 31.12
N MET A 172 -15.23 3.85 30.64
CA MET A 172 -14.16 3.12 31.34
C MET A 172 -12.79 3.66 30.98
N THR A 173 -11.83 3.41 31.86
CA THR A 173 -10.41 3.71 31.59
C THR A 173 -9.89 2.72 30.55
N VAL A 174 -9.30 3.24 29.47
CA VAL A 174 -8.73 2.46 28.38
C VAL A 174 -7.22 2.66 28.31
N VAL A 175 -6.48 1.56 28.27
CA VAL A 175 -5.04 1.55 27.99
C VAL A 175 -4.81 1.08 26.56
N LEU A 176 -4.25 1.95 25.74
CA LEU A 176 -3.91 1.63 24.34
C LEU A 176 -2.51 1.02 24.28
N GLY A 177 -2.42 -0.22 23.81
CA GLY A 177 -1.15 -0.88 23.54
C GLY A 177 -0.52 -0.44 22.22
N SER A 178 0.61 -1.04 21.86
CA SER A 178 1.26 -0.84 20.54
C SER A 178 0.47 -1.53 19.41
N GLY A 179 0.67 -1.08 18.16
CA GLY A 179 0.03 -1.63 16.96
C GLY A 179 -1.13 -0.78 16.45
N TRP A 180 -2.28 -1.39 16.17
CA TRP A 180 -3.46 -0.70 15.61
C TRP A 180 -3.91 0.56 16.35
N PRO A 181 -3.81 0.68 17.69
CA PRO A 181 -4.09 1.93 18.39
C PRO A 181 -3.25 3.12 17.93
N GLY A 182 -2.08 2.88 17.33
CA GLY A 182 -1.28 3.94 16.68
C GLY A 182 -2.01 4.63 15.53
N ILE A 183 -2.89 3.92 14.81
CA ILE A 183 -3.73 4.49 13.76
C ILE A 183 -4.77 5.45 14.37
N LEU A 184 -5.34 5.13 15.51
CA LEU A 184 -6.24 6.05 16.21
C LEU A 184 -5.56 7.40 16.53
N LEU A 185 -4.30 7.38 16.97
CA LEU A 185 -3.52 8.59 17.19
C LEU A 185 -3.22 9.34 15.89
N HIS A 186 -2.91 8.59 14.81
CA HIS A 186 -2.70 9.14 13.47
C HIS A 186 -3.94 9.90 12.99
N GLU A 187 -5.11 9.29 13.05
CA GLU A 187 -6.36 9.90 12.61
C GLU A 187 -6.84 11.04 13.53
N ALA A 188 -6.77 10.82 14.84
CA ALA A 188 -7.31 11.79 15.81
C ALA A 188 -6.45 13.05 15.97
N ILE A 189 -5.13 12.93 15.82
CA ILE A 189 -4.18 14.01 16.10
C ILE A 189 -3.26 14.28 14.91
N GLY A 190 -2.74 13.22 14.27
CA GLY A 190 -1.71 13.31 13.24
C GLY A 190 -2.11 14.20 12.07
N HIS A 191 -3.27 13.98 11.47
CA HIS A 191 -3.77 14.81 10.39
C HIS A 191 -4.01 16.27 10.81
N GLY A 192 -4.41 16.50 12.04
CA GLY A 192 -4.54 17.87 12.59
C GLY A 192 -3.22 18.62 12.72
N LEU A 193 -2.10 17.91 12.83
CA LEU A 193 -0.75 18.48 12.95
C LEU A 193 -0.04 18.68 11.60
N GLU A 194 -0.64 18.30 10.47
CA GLU A 194 -0.05 18.49 9.15
C GLU A 194 0.22 19.98 8.86
N GLY A 195 1.41 20.27 8.34
CA GLY A 195 1.91 21.62 8.17
C GLY A 195 1.09 22.49 7.22
N ASP A 196 0.50 21.89 6.17
CA ASP A 196 -0.32 22.62 5.19
C ASP A 196 -1.67 23.05 5.78
N PHE A 197 -2.34 22.20 6.56
CA PHE A 197 -3.58 22.55 7.26
C PHE A 197 -3.36 23.63 8.32
N ASN A 198 -2.26 23.53 9.06
CA ASN A 198 -1.90 24.55 10.06
C ASN A 198 -1.55 25.88 9.40
N ARG A 199 -0.79 25.89 8.30
CA ARG A 199 -0.45 27.08 7.53
C ARG A 199 -1.68 27.76 6.94
N LYS A 200 -2.66 26.99 6.47
CA LYS A 200 -3.93 27.50 5.94
C LYS A 200 -4.91 27.96 7.02
N GLY A 201 -4.66 27.65 8.27
CA GLY A 201 -5.56 27.97 9.38
C GLY A 201 -6.80 27.08 9.45
N SER A 202 -6.82 25.93 8.75
CA SER A 202 -7.96 25.02 8.69
C SER A 202 -7.93 23.91 9.75
N SER A 203 -6.80 23.72 10.43
CA SER A 203 -6.70 22.74 11.51
C SER A 203 -7.19 23.32 12.84
N ALA A 204 -7.78 22.46 13.69
CA ALA A 204 -8.11 22.79 15.08
C ALA A 204 -6.86 23.17 15.93
N PHE A 205 -5.66 22.76 15.49
CA PHE A 205 -4.38 23.05 16.14
C PHE A 205 -3.69 24.33 15.60
N SER A 206 -4.29 25.01 14.61
CA SER A 206 -3.69 26.22 14.03
C SER A 206 -3.50 27.32 15.07
N GLY A 207 -2.28 27.85 15.15
CA GLY A 207 -1.92 28.90 16.12
C GLY A 207 -1.79 28.45 17.58
N ARG A 208 -1.73 27.14 17.83
CA ARG A 208 -1.62 26.54 19.17
C ARG A 208 -0.28 25.86 19.44
N ILE A 209 0.77 26.26 18.74
CA ILE A 209 2.14 25.77 18.98
C ILE A 209 2.72 26.52 20.19
N GLY A 210 3.17 25.76 21.20
CA GLY A 210 3.74 26.27 22.45
C GLY A 210 2.80 26.26 23.65
#